data_df440f682a4ff69535494faf0aed660c
#
_entry.id   df440f682a4ff69535494faf0aed660c
#
_cell.length_a   1.000
_cell.length_b   1.000
_cell.length_c   1.000
_cell.angle_alpha   90.00
_cell.angle_beta   90.00
_cell.angle_gamma   90.00
#
_symmetry.space_group_name_H-M   'P 1'
#
loop_
_entity.id
_entity.type
_entity.pdbx_description
1 polymer ?
#
loop_
_entity_poly.entity_id
_entity_poly.type
_entity_poly.pdbx_seq_one_letter_code
_entity_poly.pdbx_strand_id
1 'polypeptide(L)'
;GHMSEQEQGQALAECWEDIMTSGCAGGCVFTWQDEWFKRTWNTMHAVNLQRTPDWSDYQTNEQYFGLLSFDPGEEESVCYVDGDLSEWTEEDKLFDTGTRALSMKYDEKFIYLLAYEKGFANGQKTLYIPIDTTPKTGSTYCENFDLRFDRAVDFVLAIDGRENSRLLA
;
A
#
# COMPACT_ATOMS: atom_id res chain seq x y z
N GLY A 1 -11.99 -17.75 0.78
CA GLY A 1 -12.07 -17.37 -0.61
C GLY A 1 -12.30 -15.88 -0.70
N HIS A 2 -11.95 -15.29 -1.80
CA HIS A 2 -12.26 -13.88 -2.06
C HIS A 2 -13.76 -13.75 -2.27
N MET A 3 -14.37 -12.76 -1.65
CA MET A 3 -15.75 -12.35 -1.84
C MET A 3 -15.76 -10.99 -2.48
N SER A 4 -16.70 -10.75 -3.37
CA SER A 4 -17.03 -9.38 -3.79
C SER A 4 -17.72 -8.65 -2.65
N GLU A 5 -17.79 -7.34 -2.70
CA GLU A 5 -18.52 -6.52 -1.71
C GLU A 5 -20.01 -6.90 -1.64
N GLN A 6 -20.60 -7.24 -2.78
CA GLN A 6 -21.98 -7.69 -2.83
C GLN A 6 -22.16 -9.04 -2.13
N GLU A 7 -21.24 -9.98 -2.33
CA GLU A 7 -21.27 -11.30 -1.65
C GLU A 7 -21.04 -11.15 -0.15
N GLN A 8 -20.15 -10.25 0.28
CA GLN A 8 -19.94 -9.93 1.69
C GLN A 8 -21.23 -9.37 2.31
N GLY A 9 -21.87 -8.40 1.65
CA GLY A 9 -23.12 -7.83 2.12
C GLY A 9 -24.22 -8.87 2.25
N GLN A 10 -24.36 -9.75 1.26
CA GLN A 10 -25.35 -10.84 1.28
C GLN A 10 -25.08 -11.81 2.43
N ALA A 11 -23.84 -12.24 2.62
CA ALA A 11 -23.48 -13.15 3.70
C ALA A 11 -23.73 -12.56 5.09
N LEU A 12 -23.45 -11.27 5.28
CA LEU A 12 -23.73 -10.56 6.53
C LEU A 12 -25.24 -10.44 6.79
N ALA A 13 -26.04 -10.18 5.78
CA ALA A 13 -27.50 -10.12 5.91
C ALA A 13 -28.06 -11.49 6.30
N GLU A 14 -27.62 -12.57 5.67
CA GLU A 14 -28.01 -13.95 6.00
C GLU A 14 -27.60 -14.32 7.44
N CYS A 15 -26.38 -14.02 7.85
CA CYS A 15 -25.93 -14.23 9.21
C CYS A 15 -26.79 -13.45 10.24
N TRP A 16 -27.20 -12.25 9.90
CA TRP A 16 -28.08 -11.44 10.76
C TRP A 16 -29.45 -12.08 10.92
N GLU A 17 -30.06 -12.54 9.83
CA GLU A 17 -31.35 -13.26 9.85
C GLU A 17 -31.28 -14.53 10.69
N ASP A 18 -30.20 -15.29 10.57
CA ASP A 18 -29.98 -16.49 11.38
C ASP A 18 -29.86 -16.18 12.88
N ILE A 19 -29.14 -15.12 13.24
CA ILE A 19 -29.02 -14.64 14.64
C ILE A 19 -30.40 -14.29 15.18
N MET A 20 -31.19 -13.55 14.43
CA MET A 20 -32.51 -13.11 14.88
C MET A 20 -33.52 -14.28 14.98
N THR A 21 -33.52 -15.18 14.02
CA THR A 21 -34.41 -16.36 14.02
C THR A 21 -34.02 -17.36 15.11
N SER A 22 -32.77 -17.44 15.49
CA SER A 22 -32.29 -18.29 16.59
C SER A 22 -32.62 -17.75 17.98
N GLY A 23 -33.23 -16.58 18.10
CA GLY A 23 -33.62 -15.96 19.37
C GLY A 23 -32.46 -15.35 20.12
N CYS A 24 -31.37 -15.05 19.47
CA CYS A 24 -30.27 -14.28 20.05
C CYS A 24 -30.68 -12.83 20.29
N ALA A 25 -30.00 -12.17 21.24
CA ALA A 25 -30.26 -10.75 21.56
C ALA A 25 -29.75 -9.78 20.49
N GLY A 26 -28.96 -10.25 19.56
CA GLY A 26 -28.36 -9.47 18.46
C GLY A 26 -26.93 -9.90 18.17
N GLY A 27 -26.24 -9.18 17.30
CA GLY A 27 -24.87 -9.43 16.91
C GLY A 27 -24.07 -8.14 16.78
N CYS A 28 -22.77 -8.26 16.78
CA CYS A 28 -21.85 -7.18 16.49
C CYS A 28 -21.04 -7.56 15.23
N VAL A 29 -21.07 -6.71 14.25
CA VAL A 29 -20.25 -6.92 13.04
C VAL A 29 -18.82 -6.47 13.35
N PHE A 30 -17.88 -7.33 13.09
CA PHE A 30 -16.48 -7.00 13.10
C PHE A 30 -15.99 -6.98 11.65
N THR A 31 -15.70 -5.81 11.11
CA THR A 31 -15.55 -4.54 11.79
C THR A 31 -16.07 -3.39 10.91
N TRP A 32 -16.08 -2.16 11.43
CA TRP A 32 -16.55 -0.99 10.68
C TRP A 32 -15.67 -0.70 9.46
N GLN A 33 -14.37 -0.81 9.63
CA GLN A 33 -13.36 -0.41 8.67
C GLN A 33 -12.22 -1.43 8.66
N ASP A 34 -11.59 -1.64 7.50
CA ASP A 34 -10.44 -2.52 7.37
C ASP A 34 -9.31 -2.14 8.35
N GLU A 35 -8.80 -3.13 9.07
CA GLU A 35 -7.74 -2.94 10.07
C GLU A 35 -6.36 -3.41 9.55
N TRP A 36 -5.90 -2.83 8.46
CA TRP A 36 -4.63 -3.16 7.83
C TRP A 36 -3.39 -2.79 8.67
N PHE A 37 -3.53 -1.95 9.70
CA PHE A 37 -2.47 -1.55 10.63
C PHE A 37 -2.36 -2.44 11.86
N LYS A 38 -3.34 -3.32 12.11
CA LYS A 38 -3.40 -4.11 13.34
C LYS A 38 -2.53 -5.35 13.26
N ARG A 39 -1.57 -5.44 14.16
CA ARG A 39 -0.68 -6.60 14.32
C ARG A 39 -0.84 -7.16 15.71
N THR A 40 -1.15 -8.46 15.80
CA THR A 40 -1.30 -9.16 17.07
C THR A 40 -0.23 -10.23 17.21
N TRP A 41 0.29 -10.40 18.44
CA TRP A 41 1.35 -11.36 18.71
C TRP A 41 0.99 -12.81 18.36
N ASN A 42 -0.27 -13.18 18.47
CA ASN A 42 -0.75 -14.53 18.17
C ASN A 42 -0.94 -14.81 16.68
N THR A 43 -1.02 -13.79 15.86
CA THR A 43 -1.24 -13.93 14.41
C THR A 43 0.01 -13.63 13.58
N MET A 44 0.97 -12.88 14.12
CA MET A 44 2.21 -12.53 13.42
C MET A 44 3.02 -13.73 12.92
N HIS A 45 2.91 -14.88 13.59
CA HIS A 45 3.64 -16.09 13.22
C HIS A 45 2.81 -17.08 12.41
N ALA A 46 1.49 -16.90 12.32
CA ALA A 46 0.59 -17.81 11.66
C ALA A 46 0.28 -17.43 10.22
N VAL A 47 0.51 -16.18 9.84
CA VAL A 47 0.18 -15.64 8.52
C VAL A 47 1.46 -15.27 7.78
N ASN A 48 1.59 -15.73 6.54
CA ASN A 48 2.66 -15.25 5.68
C ASN A 48 2.27 -13.88 5.12
N LEU A 49 2.68 -12.84 5.81
CA LEU A 49 2.37 -11.45 5.52
C LEU A 49 2.93 -10.95 4.17
N GLN A 50 3.77 -11.74 3.51
CA GLN A 50 4.37 -11.41 2.21
C GLN A 50 3.57 -11.95 1.02
N ARG A 51 2.44 -12.62 1.25
CA ARG A 51 1.73 -13.38 0.22
C ARG A 51 0.27 -13.01 0.02
N THR A 52 -0.10 -11.78 0.22
CA THR A 52 -1.44 -11.33 -0.15
C THR A 52 -1.41 -10.77 -1.57
N PRO A 53 -2.39 -11.13 -2.43
CA PRO A 53 -2.30 -10.89 -3.88
C PRO A 53 -2.24 -9.43 -4.28
N ASP A 54 -2.82 -8.55 -3.47
CA ASP A 54 -3.06 -7.15 -3.82
C ASP A 54 -2.13 -6.18 -3.10
N TRP A 55 -1.10 -6.70 -2.41
CA TRP A 55 -0.23 -5.89 -1.58
C TRP A 55 1.20 -6.43 -1.61
N SER A 56 2.17 -5.58 -1.74
CA SER A 56 3.58 -5.96 -1.84
C SER A 56 4.33 -5.99 -0.51
N ASP A 57 3.70 -5.57 0.58
CA ASP A 57 4.33 -5.42 1.88
C ASP A 57 3.58 -6.17 3.00
N TYR A 58 4.03 -6.00 4.23
CA TYR A 58 3.46 -6.65 5.40
C TYR A 58 2.02 -6.24 5.64
N GLN A 59 1.14 -7.21 5.62
CA GLN A 59 -0.28 -7.03 5.88
C GLN A 59 -0.69 -7.62 7.22
N THR A 60 -1.86 -7.25 7.68
CA THR A 60 -2.48 -7.87 8.82
C THR A 60 -3.49 -8.94 8.38
N ASN A 61 -3.84 -9.84 9.28
CA ASN A 61 -4.86 -10.85 9.02
C ASN A 61 -6.30 -10.32 9.13
N GLU A 62 -6.48 -9.04 9.45
CA GLU A 62 -7.79 -8.41 9.65
C GLU A 62 -8.07 -7.26 8.67
N GLN A 63 -7.28 -7.14 7.64
CA GLN A 63 -7.34 -6.04 6.68
C GLN A 63 -8.61 -6.00 5.81
N TYR A 64 -9.28 -7.14 5.62
CA TYR A 64 -10.47 -7.26 4.79
C TYR A 64 -11.75 -7.56 5.59
N PHE A 65 -11.80 -7.21 6.84
CA PHE A 65 -12.98 -7.45 7.68
C PHE A 65 -13.93 -6.26 7.74
N GLY A 66 -13.55 -5.14 7.17
CA GLY A 66 -14.33 -3.92 7.20
C GLY A 66 -15.62 -3.99 6.39
N LEU A 67 -16.65 -3.30 6.88
CA LEU A 67 -17.83 -2.96 6.07
C LEU A 67 -17.50 -1.84 5.08
N LEU A 68 -16.58 -0.95 5.45
CA LEU A 68 -16.05 0.10 4.61
C LEU A 68 -14.62 -0.22 4.23
N SER A 69 -14.34 -0.19 2.94
CA SER A 69 -12.99 -0.26 2.40
C SER A 69 -12.39 1.15 2.26
N PHE A 70 -11.08 1.21 2.05
CA PHE A 70 -10.40 2.42 1.63
C PHE A 70 -10.40 2.54 0.10
N ASP A 71 -11.56 2.54 -0.50
CA ASP A 71 -11.68 2.88 -1.92
C ASP A 71 -12.23 4.30 -2.04
N PRO A 72 -11.39 5.28 -2.29
CA PRO A 72 -11.77 6.69 -2.27
C PRO A 72 -12.49 7.18 -3.53
N GLY A 73 -12.77 6.29 -4.48
CA GLY A 73 -13.86 6.65 -5.32
C GLY A 73 -13.70 6.85 -6.81
N GLU A 74 -12.85 7.67 -7.35
CA GLU A 74 -12.81 7.91 -8.81
C GLU A 74 -12.35 6.64 -9.56
N GLU A 75 -13.10 6.27 -10.61
CA GLU A 75 -12.79 5.07 -11.40
C GLU A 75 -11.55 5.27 -12.27
N GLU A 76 -11.33 6.48 -12.76
CA GLU A 76 -10.20 6.80 -13.64
C GLU A 76 -9.00 7.26 -12.84
N SER A 77 -7.86 6.60 -13.06
CA SER A 77 -6.58 7.00 -12.48
C SER A 77 -5.97 8.15 -13.26
N VAL A 78 -5.26 9.05 -12.56
CA VAL A 78 -4.56 10.19 -13.20
C VAL A 78 -3.31 9.74 -13.95
N CYS A 79 -2.90 8.49 -13.78
CA CYS A 79 -1.72 7.92 -14.41
C CYS A 79 -1.83 6.38 -14.40
N TYR A 80 -1.22 5.74 -15.38
CA TYR A 80 -1.13 4.29 -15.48
C TYR A 80 0.34 3.83 -15.55
N VAL A 81 0.63 2.67 -14.98
CA VAL A 81 1.98 2.08 -15.03
C VAL A 81 2.08 1.16 -16.25
N ASP A 82 2.00 1.74 -17.44
CA ASP A 82 1.96 1.04 -18.73
C ASP A 82 3.18 1.33 -19.63
N GLY A 83 4.05 2.27 -19.20
CA GLY A 83 5.23 2.71 -19.93
C GLY A 83 4.98 3.89 -20.89
N ASP A 84 3.76 4.41 -20.97
CA ASP A 84 3.47 5.66 -21.64
C ASP A 84 3.82 6.84 -20.71
N LEU A 85 4.68 7.73 -21.21
CA LEU A 85 5.12 8.92 -20.47
C LEU A 85 4.35 10.18 -20.85
N SER A 86 3.40 10.09 -21.79
CA SER A 86 2.63 11.25 -22.27
C SER A 86 1.73 11.87 -21.21
N GLU A 87 1.40 11.11 -20.17
CA GLU A 87 0.62 11.58 -19.03
C GLU A 87 1.43 12.51 -18.10
N TRP A 88 2.77 12.48 -18.18
CA TRP A 88 3.66 13.23 -17.30
C TRP A 88 4.03 14.59 -17.89
N THR A 89 4.03 15.61 -17.06
CA THR A 89 4.32 16.99 -17.42
C THR A 89 5.49 17.55 -16.63
N GLU A 90 5.99 18.73 -17.03
CA GLU A 90 7.03 19.44 -16.26
C GLU A 90 6.58 19.85 -14.86
N GLU A 91 5.27 20.03 -14.65
CA GLU A 91 4.70 20.42 -13.37
C GLU A 91 4.74 19.29 -12.33
N ASP A 92 4.79 18.04 -12.81
CA ASP A 92 4.87 16.86 -11.95
C ASP A 92 6.28 16.62 -11.37
N LYS A 93 7.30 17.35 -11.89
CA LYS A 93 8.69 17.15 -11.48
C LYS A 93 8.94 17.67 -10.07
N LEU A 94 9.46 16.81 -9.21
CA LEU A 94 9.98 17.19 -7.90
C LEU A 94 11.42 17.72 -8.01
N PHE A 95 12.24 17.08 -8.83
CA PHE A 95 13.57 17.53 -9.19
C PHE A 95 14.07 16.91 -10.50
N ASP A 96 15.04 17.57 -11.13
CA ASP A 96 15.78 17.09 -12.29
C ASP A 96 17.22 17.64 -12.25
N THR A 97 18.20 16.74 -12.22
CA THR A 97 19.63 17.08 -12.23
C THR A 97 20.29 16.78 -13.58
N GLY A 98 19.53 16.33 -14.57
CA GLY A 98 20.04 15.82 -15.84
C GLY A 98 20.60 14.39 -15.79
N THR A 99 20.94 13.91 -14.60
CA THR A 99 21.38 12.51 -14.38
C THR A 99 20.40 11.72 -13.53
N ARG A 100 19.58 12.40 -12.75
CA ARG A 100 18.50 11.87 -11.92
C ARG A 100 17.32 12.81 -11.99
N ALA A 101 16.14 12.25 -12.10
CA ALA A 101 14.90 12.99 -11.98
C ALA A 101 13.84 12.16 -11.25
N LEU A 102 12.95 12.84 -10.58
CA LEU A 102 11.79 12.25 -9.93
C LEU A 102 10.58 13.15 -10.20
N SER A 103 9.51 12.55 -10.67
CA SER A 103 8.21 13.18 -10.79
C SER A 103 7.20 12.44 -9.93
N MET A 104 6.16 13.12 -9.49
CA MET A 104 5.12 12.57 -8.65
C MET A 104 3.74 13.05 -9.10
N LYS A 105 2.82 12.11 -9.21
CA LYS A 105 1.39 12.37 -9.29
C LYS A 105 0.68 11.65 -8.15
N TYR A 106 -0.51 12.07 -7.86
CA TYR A 106 -1.36 11.36 -6.91
C TYR A 106 -2.83 11.55 -7.31
N ASP A 107 -3.61 10.58 -6.97
CA ASP A 107 -5.06 10.64 -6.97
C ASP A 107 -5.58 10.15 -5.61
N GLU A 108 -6.85 9.84 -5.53
CA GLU A 108 -7.49 9.39 -4.31
C GLU A 108 -7.03 7.98 -3.86
N LYS A 109 -6.48 7.19 -4.79
CA LYS A 109 -6.09 5.80 -4.56
C LYS A 109 -4.58 5.61 -4.42
N PHE A 110 -3.80 6.34 -5.23
CA PHE A 110 -2.39 6.03 -5.41
C PHE A 110 -1.49 7.27 -5.43
N ILE A 111 -0.25 7.04 -5.09
CA ILE A 111 0.87 7.93 -5.39
C ILE A 111 1.67 7.28 -6.51
N TYR A 112 1.82 7.98 -7.62
CA TYR A 112 2.60 7.55 -8.78
C TYR A 112 3.95 8.23 -8.76
N LEU A 113 5.00 7.46 -8.97
CA LEU A 113 6.37 7.96 -9.02
C LEU A 113 7.00 7.60 -10.37
N LEU A 114 7.48 8.61 -11.08
CA LEU A 114 8.31 8.43 -12.26
C LEU A 114 9.75 8.80 -11.92
N ALA A 115 10.60 7.78 -11.77
CA ALA A 115 12.00 7.95 -11.43
C ALA A 115 12.90 7.69 -12.65
N TYR A 116 13.85 8.58 -12.87
CA TYR A 116 14.90 8.42 -13.86
C TYR A 116 16.28 8.49 -13.19
N GLU A 117 17.13 7.55 -13.51
CA GLU A 117 18.55 7.60 -13.17
C GLU A 117 19.38 7.12 -14.38
N LYS A 118 20.36 7.94 -14.79
CA LYS A 118 21.23 7.62 -15.91
C LYS A 118 22.01 6.33 -15.66
N GLY A 119 21.83 5.37 -16.56
CA GLY A 119 22.48 4.05 -16.47
C GLY A 119 21.85 3.11 -15.43
N PHE A 120 20.67 3.45 -14.91
CA PHE A 120 19.87 2.51 -14.13
C PHE A 120 19.33 1.40 -15.04
N ALA A 121 19.45 0.17 -14.57
CA ALA A 121 18.84 -0.99 -15.22
C ALA A 121 18.06 -1.75 -14.15
N ASN A 122 16.74 -1.74 -14.28
CA ASN A 122 15.83 -2.38 -13.34
C ASN A 122 16.15 -3.89 -13.22
N GLY A 123 16.21 -4.39 -11.99
CA GLY A 123 16.59 -5.76 -11.68
C GLY A 123 18.10 -6.05 -11.76
N GLN A 124 18.94 -5.05 -12.08
CA GLN A 124 20.41 -5.17 -12.00
C GLN A 124 21.02 -4.27 -10.93
N LYS A 125 20.30 -3.23 -10.56
CA LYS A 125 20.66 -2.31 -9.47
C LYS A 125 19.40 -1.94 -8.72
N THR A 126 19.51 -1.75 -7.43
CA THR A 126 18.41 -1.26 -6.61
C THR A 126 18.44 0.27 -6.57
N LEU A 127 17.30 0.89 -6.86
CA LEU A 127 17.08 2.32 -6.64
C LEU A 127 16.31 2.50 -5.34
N TYR A 128 16.84 3.34 -4.46
CA TYR A 128 16.20 3.66 -3.19
C TYR A 128 15.60 5.06 -3.21
N ILE A 129 14.33 5.18 -2.89
CA ILE A 129 13.61 6.44 -2.76
C ILE A 129 13.16 6.58 -1.31
N PRO A 130 13.82 7.45 -0.52
CA PRO A 130 13.36 7.76 0.84
C PRO A 130 12.15 8.68 0.77
N ILE A 131 11.15 8.41 1.62
CA ILE A 131 9.88 9.14 1.67
C ILE A 131 9.63 9.59 3.10
N ASP A 132 9.42 10.88 3.29
CA ASP A 132 9.03 11.51 4.54
C ASP A 132 7.59 12.03 4.38
N THR A 133 6.67 11.45 5.12
CA THR A 133 5.23 11.76 5.03
C THR A 133 4.73 12.54 6.23
N THR A 134 5.43 12.45 7.35
CA THR A 134 4.95 13.03 8.62
C THR A 134 6.06 13.79 9.32
N PRO A 135 5.93 15.10 9.51
CA PRO A 135 6.95 15.91 10.15
C PRO A 135 7.34 15.38 11.55
N LYS A 136 8.63 15.25 11.82
CA LYS A 136 9.22 14.83 13.11
C LYS A 136 9.02 13.35 13.46
N THR A 137 8.64 12.52 12.51
CA THR A 137 8.61 11.05 12.65
C THR A 137 9.72 10.41 11.83
N GLY A 138 9.72 9.08 11.76
CA GLY A 138 10.64 8.31 10.95
C GLY A 138 12.03 8.09 11.56
N SER A 139 12.92 7.55 10.75
CA SER A 139 14.28 7.18 11.13
C SER A 139 15.31 7.77 10.17
N THR A 140 16.50 8.07 10.68
CA THR A 140 17.67 8.43 9.86
C THR A 140 18.48 7.21 9.42
N TYR A 141 18.01 6.00 9.76
CA TYR A 141 18.68 4.76 9.43
C TYR A 141 17.69 3.66 9.06
N CYS A 142 17.91 3.05 7.90
CA CYS A 142 17.18 1.87 7.46
C CYS A 142 18.08 0.64 7.61
N GLU A 143 17.82 -0.19 8.62
CA GLU A 143 18.62 -1.37 8.96
C GLU A 143 18.62 -2.40 7.83
N ASN A 144 17.49 -2.61 7.18
CA ASN A 144 17.32 -3.61 6.12
C ASN A 144 18.28 -3.43 4.93
N PHE A 145 18.71 -2.22 4.69
CA PHE A 145 19.56 -1.88 3.55
C PHE A 145 20.89 -1.21 3.96
N ASP A 146 21.14 -1.06 5.28
CA ASP A 146 22.27 -0.31 5.83
C ASP A 146 22.40 1.11 5.24
N LEU A 147 21.25 1.79 5.08
CA LEU A 147 21.20 3.14 4.54
C LEU A 147 21.05 4.18 5.65
N ARG A 148 21.80 5.29 5.50
CA ARG A 148 21.70 6.45 6.38
C ARG A 148 21.22 7.65 5.60
N PHE A 149 20.36 8.45 6.22
CA PHE A 149 19.74 9.62 5.64
C PHE A 149 20.13 10.88 6.43
N ASP A 150 20.25 12.00 5.75
CA ASP A 150 20.53 13.29 6.36
C ASP A 150 19.35 13.85 7.17
N ARG A 151 18.16 13.30 6.93
CA ARG A 151 16.93 13.60 7.67
C ARG A 151 16.15 12.32 7.92
N ALA A 152 15.25 12.35 8.91
CA ALA A 152 14.37 11.23 9.16
C ALA A 152 13.42 11.01 7.99
N VAL A 153 13.13 9.75 7.69
CA VAL A 153 12.17 9.29 6.68
C VAL A 153 11.26 8.22 7.28
N ASP A 154 10.02 8.20 6.86
CA ASP A 154 9.04 7.23 7.35
C ASP A 154 9.09 5.94 6.55
N PHE A 155 9.39 6.04 5.23
CA PHE A 155 9.43 4.89 4.35
C PHE A 155 10.65 4.92 3.44
N VAL A 156 11.06 3.73 2.98
CA VAL A 156 12.06 3.56 1.93
C VAL A 156 11.47 2.66 0.85
N LEU A 157 11.25 3.23 -0.34
CA LEU A 157 10.88 2.45 -1.52
C LEU A 157 12.16 1.94 -2.18
N ALA A 158 12.31 0.61 -2.26
CA ALA A 158 13.38 -0.06 -2.97
C ALA A 158 12.85 -0.62 -4.29
N ILE A 159 13.36 -0.12 -5.41
CA ILE A 159 13.02 -0.59 -6.76
C ILE A 159 14.13 -1.54 -7.24
N ASP A 160 13.80 -2.83 -7.34
CA ASP A 160 14.72 -3.91 -7.70
C ASP A 160 14.01 -4.96 -8.58
N GLY A 161 13.55 -4.53 -9.75
CA GLY A 161 12.74 -5.37 -10.62
C GLY A 161 11.32 -5.59 -10.06
N ARG A 162 10.51 -6.28 -10.85
CA ARG A 162 9.09 -6.47 -10.53
C ARG A 162 8.87 -7.30 -9.26
N GLU A 163 9.68 -8.33 -9.05
CA GLU A 163 9.46 -9.31 -8.00
C GLU A 163 10.10 -8.93 -6.65
N ASN A 164 11.12 -8.07 -6.67
CA ASN A 164 11.92 -7.73 -5.49
C ASN A 164 11.68 -6.30 -4.99
N SER A 165 10.96 -5.48 -5.75
CA SER A 165 10.63 -4.11 -5.32
C SER A 165 9.71 -4.15 -4.11
N ARG A 166 9.95 -3.26 -3.13
CA ARG A 166 9.22 -3.22 -1.87
C ARG A 166 9.29 -1.86 -1.20
N LEU A 167 8.28 -1.57 -0.42
CA LEU A 167 8.22 -0.43 0.48
C LEU A 167 8.49 -0.93 1.91
N LEU A 168 9.41 -0.27 2.59
CA LEU A 168 9.73 -0.50 4.00
C LEU A 168 9.32 0.72 4.83
N ALA A 169 8.78 0.48 6.02
CA ALA A 169 8.44 1.48 7.02
C ALA A 169 9.43 1.45 8.19
#